data_a6f746c97a99c0c6a73ef2c4658f8a63
#
_entry.id   a6f746c97a99c0c6a73ef2c4658f8a63
#
_cell.length_a   1.000
_cell.length_b   1.000
_cell.length_c   1.000
_cell.angle_alpha   90.00
_cell.angle_beta   90.00
_cell.angle_gamma   90.00
#
_symmetry.space_group_name_H-M   'P 1'
#
loop_
_entity.id
_entity.type
_entity.pdbx_description
1 polymer ?
#
loop_
_entity_poly.entity_id
_entity_poly.type
_entity_poly.pdbx_seq_one_letter_code
_entity_poly.pdbx_strand_id
1 'polypeptide(L)'
;MAVLLHLCLFLLSAAVIWVLSGLLIGATDRVAKRYNKPGFAVAFFVLGIMTSVSEISVATNATLEGVPQMSAGNLVGGSLVIFLLIIPLLAIIGNGIPMNGALGSKTLALLLSIVVLPSLLILDGGVSRAEGLVMILLYCTLIYFVKNHKSTEEVIEQTVQDVEEELLHTGRFFHRRKATIMDLAKIAFAGVLIFFAGKLLVDESIYFSTLLSIPASFVGLILLSIGTNAPELVIAIRCVVGKHKDIAFGDYMGSAAANTPLMGFLALANGSFCLEKSEFIPTFFLLSIGLLLFFIFSRTKHELSRKEGMTLLGIYGVFLVSQLVNVVLRGHG
;
A
#
# COMPACT_ATOMS: atom_id res chain seq x y z
N MET A 1 13.61 -31.59 -1.20
CA MET A 1 14.21 -30.82 -2.30
C MET A 1 13.17 -29.91 -2.99
N ALA A 2 11.97 -30.43 -3.33
CA ALA A 2 10.91 -29.61 -3.96
C ALA A 2 10.47 -28.39 -3.12
N VAL A 3 10.15 -28.57 -1.84
CA VAL A 3 9.71 -27.47 -0.96
C VAL A 3 10.76 -26.36 -0.85
N LEU A 4 12.05 -26.72 -0.78
CA LEU A 4 13.14 -25.73 -0.76
C LEU A 4 13.20 -24.92 -2.07
N LEU A 5 12.98 -25.57 -3.21
CA LEU A 5 12.94 -24.89 -4.51
C LEU A 5 11.79 -23.87 -4.55
N HIS A 6 10.57 -24.27 -4.15
CA HIS A 6 9.40 -23.37 -4.10
C HIS A 6 9.63 -22.22 -3.12
N LEU A 7 10.24 -22.45 -1.96
CA LEU A 7 10.62 -21.39 -1.03
C LEU A 7 11.64 -20.43 -1.65
N CYS A 8 12.64 -20.92 -2.36
CA CYS A 8 13.61 -20.08 -3.06
C CYS A 8 12.93 -19.24 -4.16
N LEU A 9 12.00 -19.83 -4.93
CA LEU A 9 11.26 -19.10 -5.97
C LEU A 9 10.35 -18.03 -5.36
N PHE A 10 9.66 -18.32 -4.26
CA PHE A 10 8.86 -17.34 -3.52
C PHE A 10 9.71 -16.16 -3.04
N LEU A 11 10.83 -16.44 -2.36
CA LEU A 11 11.73 -15.39 -1.86
C LEU A 11 12.40 -14.62 -3.01
N LEU A 12 12.73 -15.29 -4.10
CA LEU A 12 13.30 -14.65 -5.28
C LEU A 12 12.29 -13.70 -5.93
N SER A 13 11.02 -14.13 -6.11
CA SER A 13 9.97 -13.29 -6.69
C SER A 13 9.70 -12.06 -5.82
N ALA A 14 9.64 -12.21 -4.49
CA ALA A 14 9.52 -11.09 -3.55
C ALA A 14 10.72 -10.14 -3.63
N ALA A 15 11.95 -10.67 -3.70
CA ALA A 15 13.17 -9.88 -3.85
C ALA A 15 13.21 -9.11 -5.19
N VAL A 16 12.76 -9.72 -6.28
CA VAL A 16 12.65 -9.08 -7.61
C VAL A 16 11.63 -7.94 -7.55
N ILE A 17 10.44 -8.17 -6.98
CA ILE A 17 9.43 -7.11 -6.77
C ILE A 17 10.06 -5.98 -5.96
N TRP A 18 10.73 -6.27 -4.86
CA TRP A 18 11.36 -5.27 -4.01
C TRP A 18 12.41 -4.42 -4.74
N VAL A 19 13.32 -5.04 -5.49
CA VAL A 19 14.37 -4.33 -6.25
C VAL A 19 13.75 -3.47 -7.36
N LEU A 20 12.80 -4.03 -8.12
CA LEU A 20 12.17 -3.34 -9.24
C LEU A 20 11.25 -2.20 -8.79
N SER A 21 10.52 -2.37 -7.69
CA SER A 21 9.74 -1.28 -7.09
C SER A 21 10.64 -0.14 -6.63
N GLY A 22 11.81 -0.43 -6.04
CA GLY A 22 12.80 0.60 -5.73
C GLY A 22 13.31 1.36 -6.96
N LEU A 23 13.51 0.68 -8.10
CA LEU A 23 13.88 1.31 -9.38
C LEU A 23 12.74 2.18 -9.92
N LEU A 24 11.50 1.68 -9.87
CA LEU A 24 10.29 2.36 -10.30
C LEU A 24 10.07 3.65 -9.50
N ILE A 25 10.12 3.57 -8.17
CA ILE A 25 10.00 4.72 -7.27
C ILE A 25 11.10 5.75 -7.54
N GLY A 26 12.36 5.31 -7.67
CA GLY A 26 13.46 6.22 -7.97
C GLY A 26 13.34 6.90 -9.34
N ALA A 27 12.79 6.23 -10.36
CA ALA A 27 12.52 6.84 -11.65
C ALA A 27 11.37 7.85 -11.58
N THR A 28 10.30 7.51 -10.84
CA THR A 28 9.14 8.37 -10.60
C THR A 28 9.53 9.63 -9.83
N ASP A 29 10.35 9.51 -8.77
CA ASP A 29 10.86 10.66 -8.01
C ASP A 29 11.68 11.61 -8.89
N ARG A 30 12.53 11.07 -9.78
CA ARG A 30 13.27 11.90 -10.75
C ARG A 30 12.34 12.63 -11.72
N VAL A 31 11.29 11.96 -12.20
CA VAL A 31 10.28 12.59 -13.07
C VAL A 31 9.56 13.68 -12.28
N ALA A 32 9.07 13.40 -11.07
CA ALA A 32 8.37 14.37 -10.23
C ALA A 32 9.24 15.61 -9.93
N LYS A 33 10.51 15.42 -9.54
CA LYS A 33 11.45 16.51 -9.27
C LYS A 33 11.75 17.37 -10.50
N ARG A 34 11.71 16.81 -11.70
CA ARG A 34 11.89 17.59 -12.94
C ARG A 34 10.73 18.54 -13.23
N TYR A 35 9.56 18.24 -12.69
CA TYR A 35 8.37 19.09 -12.81
C TYR A 35 8.12 19.96 -11.58
N ASN A 36 9.15 20.19 -10.75
CA ASN A 36 9.13 21.09 -9.57
C ASN A 36 7.96 20.82 -8.61
N LYS A 37 7.59 19.55 -8.39
CA LYS A 37 6.46 19.19 -7.54
C LYS A 37 6.94 18.65 -6.20
N PRO A 38 7.01 19.46 -5.17
CA PRO A 38 7.27 18.98 -3.81
C PRO A 38 5.98 18.66 -3.09
N GLY A 39 6.07 17.73 -2.16
CA GLY A 39 5.15 17.62 -1.04
C GLY A 39 4.27 16.40 -1.01
N PHE A 40 3.46 16.35 0.04
CA PHE A 40 2.53 15.30 0.41
C PHE A 40 1.59 14.85 -0.74
N ALA A 41 1.02 15.81 -1.51
CA ALA A 41 0.07 15.49 -2.56
C ALA A 41 0.69 14.66 -3.70
N VAL A 42 1.93 15.00 -4.12
CA VAL A 42 2.64 14.23 -5.15
C VAL A 42 3.02 12.85 -4.63
N ALA A 43 3.51 12.77 -3.39
CA ALA A 43 3.80 11.49 -2.75
C ALA A 43 2.52 10.65 -2.65
N PHE A 44 1.40 11.23 -2.21
CA PHE A 44 0.14 10.55 -2.09
C PHE A 44 -0.38 10.00 -3.44
N PHE A 45 -0.42 10.84 -4.48
CA PHE A 45 -0.99 10.42 -5.77
C PHE A 45 -0.01 9.64 -6.64
N VAL A 46 1.24 10.10 -6.75
CA VAL A 46 2.19 9.51 -7.71
C VAL A 46 2.92 8.34 -7.09
N LEU A 47 3.51 8.51 -5.90
CA LEU A 47 4.22 7.42 -5.26
C LEU A 47 3.24 6.35 -4.78
N GLY A 48 2.14 6.72 -4.10
CA GLY A 48 1.15 5.75 -3.62
C GLY A 48 0.57 4.87 -4.73
N ILE A 49 0.34 5.39 -5.95
CA ILE A 49 -0.08 4.55 -7.09
C ILE A 49 1.09 3.70 -7.61
N MET A 50 2.31 4.26 -7.64
CA MET A 50 3.47 3.53 -8.17
C MET A 50 3.93 2.42 -7.23
N THR A 51 3.82 2.60 -5.92
CA THR A 51 4.10 1.53 -4.96
C THR A 51 3.04 0.44 -5.01
N SER A 52 1.78 0.77 -5.31
CA SER A 52 0.68 -0.19 -5.47
C SER A 52 0.77 -1.06 -6.75
N VAL A 53 1.81 -0.91 -7.59
CA VAL A 53 1.97 -1.77 -8.79
C VAL A 53 2.17 -3.24 -8.40
N SER A 54 2.81 -3.53 -7.27
CA SER A 54 2.94 -4.88 -6.72
C SER A 54 1.59 -5.49 -6.34
N GLU A 55 0.72 -4.72 -5.68
CA GLU A 55 -0.64 -5.12 -5.32
C GLU A 55 -1.52 -5.31 -6.56
N ILE A 56 -1.42 -4.41 -7.54
CA ILE A 56 -2.11 -4.54 -8.84
C ILE A 56 -1.66 -5.83 -9.54
N SER A 57 -0.37 -6.14 -9.53
CA SER A 57 0.16 -7.36 -10.11
C SER A 57 -0.39 -8.60 -9.42
N VAL A 58 -0.36 -8.64 -8.08
CA VAL A 58 -0.93 -9.75 -7.29
C VAL A 58 -2.43 -9.86 -7.55
N ALA A 59 -3.19 -8.75 -7.55
CA ALA A 59 -4.63 -8.76 -7.78
C ALA A 59 -5.00 -9.31 -9.17
N THR A 60 -4.25 -8.89 -10.20
CA THR A 60 -4.48 -9.36 -11.57
C THR A 60 -4.15 -10.84 -11.70
N ASN A 61 -2.99 -11.29 -11.20
CA ASN A 61 -2.59 -12.69 -11.30
C ASN A 61 -3.48 -13.61 -10.44
N ALA A 62 -3.86 -13.22 -9.23
CA ALA A 62 -4.81 -13.97 -8.39
C ALA A 62 -6.20 -14.08 -9.06
N THR A 63 -6.64 -13.04 -9.80
CA THR A 63 -7.86 -13.10 -10.61
C THR A 63 -7.72 -14.10 -11.74
N LEU A 64 -6.61 -14.11 -12.47
CA LEU A 64 -6.35 -15.04 -13.57
C LEU A 64 -6.26 -16.49 -13.11
N GLU A 65 -5.70 -16.74 -11.92
CA GLU A 65 -5.58 -18.07 -11.31
C GLU A 65 -6.87 -18.49 -10.56
N GLY A 66 -7.90 -17.64 -10.49
CA GLY A 66 -9.18 -17.95 -9.84
C GLY A 66 -9.12 -18.01 -8.31
N VAL A 67 -8.16 -17.31 -7.69
CA VAL A 67 -7.95 -17.24 -6.24
C VAL A 67 -8.05 -15.80 -5.70
N PRO A 68 -9.15 -15.07 -5.95
CA PRO A 68 -9.31 -13.67 -5.55
C PRO A 68 -9.18 -13.47 -4.03
N GLN A 69 -9.45 -14.51 -3.22
CA GLN A 69 -9.30 -14.49 -1.76
C GLN A 69 -7.87 -14.16 -1.33
N MET A 70 -6.87 -14.63 -2.08
CA MET A 70 -5.47 -14.36 -1.82
C MET A 70 -5.14 -12.87 -1.99
N SER A 71 -5.65 -12.25 -3.05
CA SER A 71 -5.50 -10.82 -3.26
C SER A 71 -6.28 -9.99 -2.24
N ALA A 72 -7.50 -10.41 -1.88
CA ALA A 72 -8.28 -9.74 -0.83
C ALA A 72 -7.52 -9.74 0.50
N GLY A 73 -6.92 -10.87 0.88
CA GLY A 73 -6.03 -10.96 2.03
C GLY A 73 -4.84 -10.02 1.91
N ASN A 74 -4.16 -10.00 0.76
CA ASN A 74 -3.03 -9.11 0.50
C ASN A 74 -3.39 -7.62 0.66
N LEU A 75 -4.50 -7.16 0.12
CA LEU A 75 -4.93 -5.76 0.18
C LEU A 75 -5.29 -5.32 1.60
N VAL A 76 -6.03 -6.15 2.36
CA VAL A 76 -6.36 -5.86 3.77
C VAL A 76 -5.10 -5.96 4.64
N GLY A 77 -4.29 -7.00 4.43
CA GLY A 77 -3.02 -7.20 5.12
C GLY A 77 -2.03 -6.07 4.85
N GLY A 78 -1.97 -5.56 3.61
CA GLY A 78 -1.15 -4.42 3.24
C GLY A 78 -1.48 -3.17 4.05
N SER A 79 -2.76 -2.89 4.26
CA SER A 79 -3.19 -1.78 5.12
C SER A 79 -2.74 -1.97 6.58
N LEU A 80 -2.81 -3.20 7.11
CA LEU A 80 -2.26 -3.53 8.44
C LEU A 80 -0.75 -3.34 8.49
N VAL A 81 -0.03 -3.86 7.50
CA VAL A 81 1.43 -3.74 7.40
C VAL A 81 1.84 -2.27 7.39
N ILE A 82 1.20 -1.44 6.60
CA ILE A 82 1.52 0.00 6.53
C ILE A 82 1.29 0.68 7.88
N PHE A 83 0.08 0.56 8.47
CA PHE A 83 -0.28 1.32 9.67
C PHE A 83 0.23 0.73 10.97
N LEU A 84 0.37 -0.59 11.07
CA LEU A 84 0.72 -1.27 12.32
C LEU A 84 2.14 -1.84 12.36
N LEU A 85 2.83 -1.88 11.21
CA LEU A 85 4.23 -2.33 11.13
C LEU A 85 5.14 -1.21 10.61
N ILE A 86 4.95 -0.71 9.38
CA ILE A 86 5.90 0.20 8.72
C ILE A 86 5.93 1.57 9.39
N ILE A 87 4.79 2.23 9.54
CA ILE A 87 4.72 3.56 10.21
C ILE A 87 5.21 3.48 11.67
N PRO A 88 4.82 2.48 12.48
CA PRO A 88 5.39 2.29 13.81
C PRO A 88 6.91 2.08 13.83
N LEU A 89 7.45 1.25 12.94
CA LEU A 89 8.90 1.07 12.82
C LEU A 89 9.61 2.39 12.48
N LEU A 90 9.04 3.17 11.55
CA LEU A 90 9.56 4.49 11.21
C LEU A 90 9.57 5.42 12.44
N ALA A 91 8.51 5.41 13.27
CA ALA A 91 8.43 6.20 14.49
C ALA A 91 9.46 5.75 15.55
N ILE A 92 9.67 4.45 15.68
CA ILE A 92 10.61 3.87 16.64
C ILE A 92 12.06 4.19 16.23
N ILE A 93 12.43 3.94 14.97
CA ILE A 93 13.79 4.13 14.44
C ILE A 93 14.10 5.63 14.28
N GLY A 94 13.13 6.40 13.81
CA GLY A 94 13.27 7.84 13.57
C GLY A 94 13.13 8.71 14.82
N ASN A 95 12.93 8.10 16.00
CA ASN A 95 12.69 8.80 17.26
C ASN A 95 11.53 9.81 17.17
N GLY A 96 10.42 9.36 16.60
CA GLY A 96 9.22 10.14 16.30
C GLY A 96 9.10 10.55 14.83
N ILE A 97 7.86 10.70 14.37
CA ILE A 97 7.52 11.20 13.03
C ILE A 97 6.67 12.46 13.20
N PRO A 98 7.07 13.61 12.64
CA PRO A 98 6.23 14.79 12.64
C PRO A 98 4.97 14.53 11.78
N MET A 99 3.81 14.88 12.35
CA MET A 99 2.49 14.75 11.70
C MET A 99 1.94 16.14 11.32
N ASN A 100 2.83 17.11 11.10
CA ASN A 100 2.48 18.51 10.91
C ASN A 100 1.65 18.72 9.65
N GLY A 101 0.31 18.81 9.83
CA GLY A 101 -0.57 19.51 8.89
C GLY A 101 -0.74 18.92 7.48
N ALA A 102 -0.14 17.77 7.17
CA ALA A 102 -0.20 17.17 5.84
C ALA A 102 -1.65 16.86 5.40
N LEU A 103 -2.52 16.51 6.35
CA LEU A 103 -3.95 16.32 6.14
C LEU A 103 -4.76 16.96 7.27
N GLY A 104 -5.80 17.69 6.95
CA GLY A 104 -6.80 18.15 7.92
C GLY A 104 -7.46 16.98 8.65
N SER A 105 -7.95 17.21 9.88
CA SER A 105 -8.56 16.14 10.71
C SER A 105 -9.70 15.42 10.00
N LYS A 106 -10.54 16.15 9.24
CA LYS A 106 -11.66 15.57 8.48
C LYS A 106 -11.18 14.68 7.34
N THR A 107 -10.17 15.13 6.59
CA THR A 107 -9.61 14.37 5.47
C THR A 107 -8.87 13.13 5.95
N LEU A 108 -8.12 13.22 7.06
CA LEU A 108 -7.48 12.05 7.66
C LEU A 108 -8.52 11.04 8.17
N ALA A 109 -9.57 11.49 8.86
CA ALA A 109 -10.65 10.60 9.32
C ALA A 109 -11.34 9.90 8.14
N LEU A 110 -11.63 10.63 7.06
CA LEU A 110 -12.19 10.06 5.83
C LEU A 110 -11.25 9.01 5.22
N LEU A 111 -9.95 9.31 5.12
CA LEU A 111 -8.94 8.38 4.60
C LEU A 111 -8.92 7.08 5.43
N LEU A 112 -8.81 7.19 6.76
CA LEU A 112 -8.76 6.03 7.64
C LEU A 112 -10.06 5.22 7.59
N SER A 113 -11.22 5.87 7.44
CA SER A 113 -12.51 5.21 7.23
C SER A 113 -12.55 4.43 5.92
N ILE A 114 -11.95 4.96 4.85
CA ILE A 114 -11.85 4.29 3.56
C ILE A 114 -10.88 3.11 3.64
N VAL A 115 -9.76 3.25 4.35
CA VAL A 115 -8.79 2.15 4.54
C VAL A 115 -9.40 0.97 5.31
N VAL A 116 -10.25 1.21 6.31
CA VAL A 116 -10.89 0.14 7.07
C VAL A 116 -12.07 -0.52 6.32
N LEU A 117 -12.64 0.19 5.36
CA LEU A 117 -13.88 -0.21 4.67
C LEU A 117 -13.83 -1.61 4.06
N PRO A 118 -12.78 -2.05 3.34
CA PRO A 118 -12.71 -3.41 2.80
C PRO A 118 -12.88 -4.47 3.90
N SER A 119 -12.19 -4.33 5.02
CA SER A 119 -12.28 -5.28 6.13
C SER A 119 -13.64 -5.27 6.83
N LEU A 120 -14.34 -4.12 6.83
CA LEU A 120 -15.71 -4.00 7.33
C LEU A 120 -16.71 -4.75 6.43
N LEU A 121 -16.60 -4.55 5.11
CA LEU A 121 -17.52 -5.17 4.15
C LEU A 121 -17.37 -6.70 4.10
N ILE A 122 -16.18 -7.22 4.37
CA ILE A 122 -15.92 -8.67 4.42
C ILE A 122 -16.57 -9.36 5.64
N LEU A 123 -17.05 -8.63 6.65
CA LEU A 123 -17.60 -9.24 7.89
C LEU A 123 -18.83 -10.14 7.65
N ASP A 124 -19.57 -9.93 6.59
CA ASP A 124 -20.67 -10.80 6.18
C ASP A 124 -20.22 -12.13 5.53
N GLY A 125 -18.91 -12.22 5.21
CA GLY A 125 -18.25 -13.42 4.68
C GLY A 125 -17.99 -13.36 3.18
N GLY A 126 -18.02 -12.19 2.55
CA GLY A 126 -17.71 -12.04 1.13
C GLY A 126 -17.58 -10.60 0.69
N VAL A 127 -17.38 -10.41 -0.60
CA VAL A 127 -17.42 -9.09 -1.24
C VAL A 127 -18.25 -9.21 -2.51
N SER A 128 -19.22 -8.32 -2.65
CA SER A 128 -20.10 -8.23 -3.82
C SER A 128 -19.63 -7.17 -4.82
N ARG A 129 -20.15 -7.25 -6.07
CA ARG A 129 -19.88 -6.20 -7.07
C ARG A 129 -20.39 -4.82 -6.65
N ALA A 130 -21.53 -4.77 -5.95
CA ALA A 130 -22.10 -3.51 -5.48
C ALA A 130 -21.17 -2.83 -4.44
N GLU A 131 -20.65 -3.60 -3.52
CA GLU A 131 -19.66 -3.13 -2.54
C GLU A 131 -18.34 -2.71 -3.22
N GLY A 132 -17.92 -3.44 -4.25
CA GLY A 132 -16.77 -3.06 -5.07
C GLY A 132 -16.95 -1.68 -5.71
N LEU A 133 -18.13 -1.39 -6.28
CA LEU A 133 -18.44 -0.08 -6.83
C LEU A 133 -18.44 1.02 -5.74
N VAL A 134 -19.02 0.74 -4.58
CA VAL A 134 -19.02 1.67 -3.44
C VAL A 134 -17.58 2.01 -3.01
N MET A 135 -16.69 1.04 -2.90
CA MET A 135 -15.28 1.26 -2.56
C MET A 135 -14.59 2.18 -3.57
N ILE A 136 -14.80 1.99 -4.86
CA ILE A 136 -14.24 2.84 -5.92
C ILE A 136 -14.78 4.27 -5.82
N LEU A 137 -16.10 4.44 -5.65
CA LEU A 137 -16.72 5.77 -5.55
C LEU A 137 -16.26 6.54 -4.31
N LEU A 138 -16.11 5.86 -3.17
CA LEU A 138 -15.61 6.47 -1.94
C LEU A 138 -14.13 6.89 -2.09
N TYR A 139 -13.32 6.10 -2.78
CA TYR A 139 -11.95 6.50 -3.08
C TYR A 139 -11.88 7.71 -4.01
N CYS A 140 -12.72 7.78 -5.05
CA CYS A 140 -12.83 8.98 -5.89
C CYS A 140 -13.22 10.22 -5.08
N THR A 141 -14.12 10.05 -4.11
CA THR A 141 -14.49 11.12 -3.17
C THR A 141 -13.30 11.55 -2.31
N LEU A 142 -12.50 10.60 -1.80
CA LEU A 142 -11.27 10.91 -1.07
C LEU A 142 -10.29 11.72 -1.93
N ILE A 143 -10.06 11.31 -3.17
CA ILE A 143 -9.21 12.04 -4.12
C ILE A 143 -9.67 13.50 -4.26
N TYR A 144 -10.98 13.71 -4.42
CA TYR A 144 -11.55 15.06 -4.51
C TYR A 144 -11.25 15.90 -3.25
N PHE A 145 -11.44 15.34 -2.05
CA PHE A 145 -11.15 16.06 -0.80
C PHE A 145 -9.65 16.29 -0.57
N VAL A 146 -8.79 15.33 -0.93
CA VAL A 146 -7.33 15.52 -0.82
C VAL A 146 -6.85 16.59 -1.79
N LYS A 147 -7.37 16.60 -3.03
CA LYS A 147 -7.03 17.62 -4.04
C LYS A 147 -7.43 19.02 -3.61
N ASN A 148 -8.62 19.18 -3.03
CA ASN A 148 -9.17 20.50 -2.63
C ASN A 148 -8.65 20.99 -1.27
N HIS A 149 -7.67 20.31 -0.67
CA HIS A 149 -7.01 20.81 0.54
C HIS A 149 -6.12 22.00 0.17
N LYS A 150 -6.26 23.16 0.86
CA LYS A 150 -5.60 24.45 0.53
C LYS A 150 -4.09 24.33 0.22
N SER A 151 -3.37 23.50 0.95
CA SER A 151 -1.94 23.22 0.68
C SER A 151 -1.70 22.50 -0.65
N THR A 152 -2.69 21.82 -1.19
CA THR A 152 -2.62 21.08 -2.45
C THR A 152 -2.98 21.97 -3.63
N GLU A 153 -3.94 22.90 -3.47
CA GLU A 153 -4.28 23.90 -4.50
C GLU A 153 -3.12 24.85 -4.77
N GLU A 154 -2.48 25.41 -3.73
CA GLU A 154 -1.32 26.27 -3.88
C GLU A 154 -0.16 25.58 -4.61
N VAL A 155 0.07 24.29 -4.32
CA VAL A 155 1.09 23.49 -4.99
C VAL A 155 0.73 23.22 -6.45
N ILE A 156 -0.56 22.98 -6.77
CA ILE A 156 -1.01 22.74 -8.15
C ILE A 156 -0.94 24.01 -8.97
N GLU A 157 -1.38 25.18 -8.44
CA GLU A 157 -1.32 26.47 -9.13
C GLU A 157 0.11 26.91 -9.40
N GLN A 158 1.00 26.86 -8.41
CA GLN A 158 2.43 27.14 -8.60
C GLN A 158 3.04 26.22 -9.65
N THR A 159 2.63 24.97 -9.70
CA THR A 159 3.15 24.01 -10.68
C THR A 159 2.69 24.30 -12.09
N VAL A 160 1.45 24.78 -12.28
CA VAL A 160 0.95 25.16 -13.61
C VAL A 160 1.71 26.39 -14.10
N GLN A 161 1.96 27.37 -13.23
CA GLN A 161 2.74 28.56 -13.57
C GLN A 161 4.22 28.24 -13.90
N ASP A 162 4.88 27.37 -13.11
CA ASP A 162 6.24 26.94 -13.37
C ASP A 162 6.38 26.18 -14.70
N VAL A 163 5.38 25.38 -15.09
CA VAL A 163 5.35 24.67 -16.37
C VAL A 163 5.14 25.65 -17.55
N GLU A 164 4.33 26.70 -17.39
CA GLU A 164 4.17 27.73 -18.43
C GLU A 164 5.44 28.55 -18.63
N GLU A 165 6.12 28.97 -17.55
CA GLU A 165 7.42 29.69 -17.66
C GLU A 165 8.51 28.81 -18.31
N GLU A 166 8.53 27.53 -18.02
CA GLU A 166 9.54 26.60 -18.52
C GLU A 166 9.33 26.20 -19.98
N LEU A 167 8.11 26.22 -20.48
CA LEU A 167 7.78 26.05 -21.90
C LEU A 167 8.36 27.17 -22.77
N LEU A 168 8.67 28.34 -22.19
CA LEU A 168 9.24 29.48 -22.89
C LEU A 168 10.77 29.42 -23.03
N HIS A 169 11.48 28.51 -22.35
CA HIS A 169 12.93 28.37 -22.41
C HIS A 169 13.39 27.12 -23.21
N THR A 170 13.47 27.27 -24.53
CA THR A 170 13.63 26.22 -25.56
C THR A 170 14.94 25.39 -25.52
N GLY A 171 15.99 25.83 -24.85
CA GLY A 171 17.31 25.17 -24.91
C GLY A 171 17.50 23.98 -23.94
N ARG A 172 16.88 23.99 -22.78
CA ARG A 172 16.92 22.88 -21.78
C ARG A 172 15.92 21.76 -22.09
N PHE A 173 14.96 22.02 -22.95
CA PHE A 173 13.83 21.16 -23.27
C PHE A 173 14.23 19.81 -23.89
N PHE A 174 15.20 19.79 -24.83
CA PHE A 174 15.60 18.56 -25.52
C PHE A 174 16.32 17.56 -24.60
N HIS A 175 17.20 18.03 -23.73
CA HIS A 175 17.93 17.15 -22.79
C HIS A 175 17.01 16.60 -21.71
N ARG A 176 16.08 17.42 -21.22
CA ARG A 176 15.08 17.08 -20.22
C ARG A 176 14.06 16.08 -20.75
N ARG A 177 13.59 16.26 -21.98
CA ARG A 177 12.66 15.35 -22.67
C ARG A 177 13.27 13.95 -22.85
N LYS A 178 14.51 13.83 -23.30
CA LYS A 178 15.21 12.54 -23.48
C LYS A 178 15.37 11.81 -22.13
N ALA A 179 15.75 12.53 -21.08
CA ALA A 179 15.90 11.96 -19.74
C ALA A 179 14.55 11.53 -19.15
N THR A 180 13.46 12.28 -19.39
CA THR A 180 12.10 11.91 -18.96
C THR A 180 11.60 10.67 -19.69
N ILE A 181 11.81 10.58 -21.02
CA ILE A 181 11.45 9.38 -21.81
C ILE A 181 12.19 8.15 -21.29
N MET A 182 13.48 8.30 -20.95
CA MET A 182 14.27 7.19 -20.41
C MET A 182 13.79 6.74 -19.01
N ASP A 183 13.37 7.67 -18.14
CA ASP A 183 12.79 7.31 -16.84
C ASP A 183 11.40 6.71 -17.01
N LEU A 184 10.55 7.20 -17.93
CA LEU A 184 9.26 6.57 -18.27
C LEU A 184 9.44 5.16 -18.84
N ALA A 185 10.45 4.95 -19.69
CA ALA A 185 10.77 3.61 -20.18
C ALA A 185 11.22 2.66 -19.06
N LYS A 186 11.99 3.15 -18.08
CA LYS A 186 12.35 2.37 -16.87
C LYS A 186 11.14 2.03 -16.02
N ILE A 187 10.20 2.96 -15.84
CA ILE A 187 8.94 2.75 -15.13
C ILE A 187 8.14 1.65 -15.81
N ALA A 188 7.94 1.76 -17.14
CA ALA A 188 7.19 0.77 -17.91
C ALA A 188 7.86 -0.62 -17.86
N PHE A 189 9.18 -0.68 -18.05
CA PHE A 189 9.95 -1.92 -17.99
C PHE A 189 9.90 -2.57 -16.61
N ALA A 190 10.10 -1.78 -15.54
CA ALA A 190 9.99 -2.28 -14.16
C ALA A 190 8.57 -2.77 -13.86
N GLY A 191 7.52 -2.05 -14.30
CA GLY A 191 6.13 -2.47 -14.14
C GLY A 191 5.83 -3.82 -14.80
N VAL A 192 6.32 -4.03 -16.03
CA VAL A 192 6.16 -5.33 -16.74
C VAL A 192 6.87 -6.46 -15.98
N LEU A 193 8.10 -6.24 -15.52
CA LEU A 193 8.83 -7.25 -14.76
C LEU A 193 8.19 -7.54 -13.39
N ILE A 194 7.67 -6.52 -12.70
CA ILE A 194 6.90 -6.69 -11.45
C ILE A 194 5.65 -7.54 -11.71
N PHE A 195 4.96 -7.34 -12.84
CA PHE A 195 3.79 -8.14 -13.21
C PHE A 195 4.13 -9.63 -13.31
N PHE A 196 5.22 -9.99 -13.99
CA PHE A 196 5.66 -11.39 -14.09
C PHE A 196 6.19 -11.96 -12.77
N ALA A 197 6.91 -11.15 -12.00
CA ALA A 197 7.35 -11.56 -10.66
C ALA A 197 6.14 -11.76 -9.71
N GLY A 198 5.10 -10.93 -9.83
CA GLY A 198 3.84 -11.09 -9.09
C GLY A 198 3.10 -12.37 -9.47
N LYS A 199 3.12 -12.78 -10.77
CA LYS A 199 2.57 -14.08 -11.16
C LYS A 199 3.29 -15.22 -10.44
N LEU A 200 4.62 -15.23 -10.49
CA LEU A 200 5.40 -16.26 -9.79
C LEU A 200 5.13 -16.26 -8.28
N LEU A 201 5.02 -15.08 -7.68
CA LEU A 201 4.71 -14.93 -6.25
C LEU A 201 3.34 -15.53 -5.90
N VAL A 202 2.32 -15.33 -6.74
CA VAL A 202 0.97 -15.90 -6.57
C VAL A 202 1.01 -17.42 -6.74
N ASP A 203 1.66 -17.93 -7.79
CA ASP A 203 1.79 -19.37 -8.06
C ASP A 203 2.44 -20.09 -6.86
N GLU A 204 3.53 -19.57 -6.33
CA GLU A 204 4.22 -20.13 -5.16
C GLU A 204 3.38 -19.99 -3.88
N SER A 205 2.59 -18.94 -3.75
CA SER A 205 1.68 -18.76 -2.62
C SER A 205 0.53 -19.78 -2.65
N ILE A 206 0.00 -20.11 -3.84
CA ILE A 206 -0.98 -21.19 -4.03
C ILE A 206 -0.36 -22.54 -3.63
N TYR A 207 0.88 -22.80 -4.05
CA TYR A 207 1.61 -24.01 -3.67
C TYR A 207 1.71 -24.14 -2.14
N PHE A 208 2.13 -23.09 -1.42
CA PHE A 208 2.23 -23.13 0.04
C PHE A 208 0.86 -23.20 0.73
N SER A 209 -0.15 -22.53 0.21
CA SER A 209 -1.53 -22.63 0.70
C SER A 209 -2.00 -24.09 0.67
N THR A 210 -1.77 -24.77 -0.44
CA THR A 210 -2.15 -26.17 -0.63
C THR A 210 -1.29 -27.12 0.22
N LEU A 211 0.04 -26.94 0.21
CA LEU A 211 0.98 -27.78 0.95
C LEU A 211 0.71 -27.75 2.46
N LEU A 212 0.42 -26.58 3.01
CA LEU A 212 0.19 -26.36 4.43
C LEU A 212 -1.27 -26.50 4.84
N SER A 213 -2.17 -26.74 3.86
CA SER A 213 -3.62 -26.80 4.06
C SER A 213 -4.17 -25.55 4.78
N ILE A 214 -3.64 -24.37 4.43
CA ILE A 214 -4.07 -23.06 4.96
C ILE A 214 -4.83 -22.28 3.89
N PRO A 215 -5.81 -21.46 4.26
CA PRO A 215 -6.58 -20.66 3.30
C PRO A 215 -5.71 -19.71 2.50
N ALA A 216 -6.04 -19.52 1.22
CA ALA A 216 -5.35 -18.59 0.33
C ALA A 216 -5.41 -17.14 0.85
N SER A 217 -6.53 -16.74 1.49
CA SER A 217 -6.71 -15.45 2.16
C SER A 217 -5.68 -15.23 3.27
N PHE A 218 -5.38 -16.27 4.07
CA PHE A 218 -4.35 -16.19 5.13
C PHE A 218 -2.96 -15.93 4.56
N VAL A 219 -2.59 -16.64 3.47
CA VAL A 219 -1.30 -16.43 2.78
C VAL A 219 -1.22 -15.01 2.25
N GLY A 220 -2.31 -14.51 1.67
CA GLY A 220 -2.45 -13.13 1.22
C GLY A 220 -2.25 -12.14 2.37
N LEU A 221 -2.95 -12.37 3.46
CA LEU A 221 -3.05 -11.47 4.61
C LEU A 221 -1.72 -11.27 5.36
N ILE A 222 -0.86 -12.29 5.37
CA ILE A 222 0.43 -12.25 6.08
C ILE A 222 1.61 -12.24 5.11
N LEU A 223 1.77 -13.29 4.30
CA LEU A 223 3.01 -13.47 3.52
C LEU A 223 3.08 -12.49 2.36
N LEU A 224 2.01 -12.39 1.55
CA LEU A 224 2.01 -11.48 0.41
C LEU A 224 2.01 -10.03 0.86
N SER A 225 1.22 -9.67 1.87
CA SER A 225 1.14 -8.29 2.34
C SER A 225 2.47 -7.74 2.85
N ILE A 226 3.29 -8.55 3.52
CA ILE A 226 4.65 -8.17 3.91
C ILE A 226 5.54 -8.06 2.67
N GLY A 227 5.45 -9.04 1.75
CA GLY A 227 6.27 -9.10 0.55
C GLY A 227 6.02 -7.93 -0.40
N THR A 228 4.77 -7.61 -0.68
CA THR A 228 4.39 -6.51 -1.60
C THR A 228 4.65 -5.13 -1.02
N ASN A 229 4.57 -4.96 0.30
CA ASN A 229 4.87 -3.71 1.00
C ASN A 229 6.36 -3.59 1.44
N ALA A 230 7.23 -4.48 1.00
CA ALA A 230 8.67 -4.35 1.25
C ALA A 230 9.28 -3.06 0.65
N PRO A 231 8.85 -2.55 -0.52
CA PRO A 231 9.29 -1.25 -1.04
C PRO A 231 9.00 -0.09 -0.09
N GLU A 232 7.82 -0.05 0.52
CA GLU A 232 7.40 0.96 1.50
C GLU A 232 8.31 0.93 2.73
N LEU A 233 8.70 -0.25 3.18
CA LEU A 233 9.66 -0.40 4.29
C LEU A 233 11.03 0.20 3.95
N VAL A 234 11.49 0.04 2.71
CA VAL A 234 12.76 0.65 2.25
C VAL A 234 12.66 2.17 2.17
N ILE A 235 11.53 2.68 1.66
CA ILE A 235 11.25 4.11 1.66
C ILE A 235 11.27 4.63 3.10
N ALA A 236 10.62 3.92 4.05
CA ALA A 236 10.64 4.23 5.46
C ALA A 236 12.07 4.44 5.98
N ILE A 237 12.93 3.46 5.77
CA ILE A 237 14.32 3.48 6.24
C ILE A 237 15.09 4.65 5.58
N ARG A 238 14.96 4.84 4.26
CA ARG A 238 15.62 5.93 3.54
C ARG A 238 15.15 7.30 3.99
N CYS A 239 13.85 7.48 4.26
CA CYS A 239 13.28 8.74 4.72
C CYS A 239 13.73 9.09 6.15
N VAL A 240 13.95 8.10 7.02
CA VAL A 240 14.57 8.34 8.33
C VAL A 240 15.99 8.87 8.17
N VAL A 241 16.79 8.20 7.35
CA VAL A 241 18.19 8.58 7.11
C VAL A 241 18.30 9.93 6.40
N GLY A 242 17.42 10.18 5.41
CA GLY A 242 17.42 11.40 4.58
C GLY A 242 16.67 12.59 5.17
N LYS A 243 16.01 12.45 6.33
CA LYS A 243 15.17 13.48 6.98
C LYS A 243 13.97 13.98 6.15
N HIS A 244 13.48 13.18 5.18
CA HIS A 244 12.33 13.51 4.33
C HIS A 244 11.07 12.74 4.76
N LYS A 245 10.70 12.84 6.04
CA LYS A 245 9.60 12.05 6.64
C LYS A 245 8.22 12.37 6.06
N ASP A 246 8.00 13.60 5.58
CA ASP A 246 6.72 14.03 5.01
C ASP A 246 6.38 13.31 3.70
N ILE A 247 7.39 13.02 2.87
CA ILE A 247 7.23 12.27 1.62
C ILE A 247 6.81 10.83 1.90
N ALA A 248 7.44 10.19 2.88
CA ALA A 248 7.09 8.83 3.30
C ALA A 248 5.65 8.76 3.81
N PHE A 249 5.22 9.74 4.59
CA PHE A 249 3.86 9.77 5.12
C PHE A 249 2.80 9.89 4.01
N GLY A 250 3.05 10.75 2.99
CA GLY A 250 2.18 10.87 1.82
C GLY A 250 2.07 9.56 1.03
N ASP A 251 3.20 8.91 0.79
CA ASP A 251 3.27 7.61 0.11
C ASP A 251 2.46 6.53 0.85
N TYR A 252 2.66 6.38 2.17
CA TYR A 252 1.94 5.37 2.97
C TYR A 252 0.43 5.61 3.00
N MET A 253 0.01 6.86 3.14
CA MET A 253 -1.42 7.21 3.10
C MET A 253 -2.02 6.92 1.72
N GLY A 254 -1.27 7.22 0.66
CA GLY A 254 -1.68 6.96 -0.72
C GLY A 254 -1.77 5.47 -1.03
N SER A 255 -0.73 4.70 -0.70
CA SER A 255 -0.67 3.25 -0.91
C SER A 255 -1.77 2.52 -0.14
N ALA A 256 -1.91 2.79 1.16
CA ALA A 256 -2.96 2.18 1.97
C ALA A 256 -4.38 2.52 1.46
N ALA A 257 -4.62 3.76 1.04
CA ALA A 257 -5.90 4.17 0.47
C ALA A 257 -6.19 3.51 -0.88
N ALA A 258 -5.14 3.24 -1.70
CA ALA A 258 -5.26 2.58 -3.00
C ALA A 258 -5.69 1.11 -2.89
N ASN A 259 -5.45 0.44 -1.76
CA ASN A 259 -5.93 -0.92 -1.51
C ASN A 259 -7.46 -1.03 -1.58
N THR A 260 -8.19 0.02 -1.19
CA THR A 260 -9.66 0.03 -1.21
C THR A 260 -10.24 -0.03 -2.64
N PRO A 261 -9.87 0.85 -3.59
CA PRO A 261 -10.36 0.71 -4.97
C PRO A 261 -9.81 -0.53 -5.65
N LEU A 262 -8.61 -1.04 -5.31
CA LEU A 262 -8.10 -2.30 -5.84
C LEU A 262 -8.98 -3.48 -5.39
N MET A 263 -9.44 -3.52 -4.14
CA MET A 263 -10.45 -4.47 -3.67
C MET A 263 -11.75 -4.32 -4.45
N GLY A 264 -12.17 -3.09 -4.74
CA GLY A 264 -13.33 -2.80 -5.57
C GLY A 264 -13.19 -3.36 -6.99
N PHE A 265 -12.05 -3.14 -7.65
CA PHE A 265 -11.76 -3.72 -8.97
C PHE A 265 -11.70 -5.24 -8.93
N LEU A 266 -11.10 -5.83 -7.87
CA LEU A 266 -11.08 -7.28 -7.67
C LEU A 266 -12.50 -7.87 -7.63
N ALA A 267 -13.42 -7.23 -6.89
CA ALA A 267 -14.82 -7.65 -6.79
C ALA A 267 -15.58 -7.48 -8.12
N LEU A 268 -15.31 -6.42 -8.87
CA LEU A 268 -15.91 -6.22 -10.19
C LEU A 268 -15.44 -7.28 -11.20
N ALA A 269 -14.15 -7.60 -11.19
CA ALA A 269 -13.55 -8.55 -12.12
C ALA A 269 -13.99 -10.00 -11.86
N ASN A 270 -13.94 -10.42 -10.59
CA ASN A 270 -14.24 -11.81 -10.20
C ASN A 270 -15.74 -12.07 -9.94
N GLY A 271 -16.55 -11.03 -9.79
CA GLY A 271 -17.90 -11.16 -9.25
C GLY A 271 -17.88 -11.25 -7.73
N SER A 272 -19.00 -11.71 -7.14
CA SER A 272 -19.04 -11.95 -5.70
C SER A 272 -18.22 -13.19 -5.34
N PHE A 273 -17.39 -13.08 -4.32
CA PHE A 273 -16.58 -14.18 -3.81
C PHE A 273 -16.60 -14.22 -2.27
N CYS A 274 -16.50 -15.44 -1.73
CA CYS A 274 -16.56 -15.67 -0.30
C CYS A 274 -15.16 -15.58 0.33
N LEU A 275 -15.14 -15.13 1.58
CA LEU A 275 -13.97 -14.97 2.42
C LEU A 275 -14.20 -15.57 3.82
N GLU A 276 -13.16 -16.05 4.44
CA GLU A 276 -13.23 -16.72 5.73
C GLU A 276 -13.42 -15.74 6.90
N LYS A 277 -14.62 -15.70 7.47
CA LYS A 277 -14.97 -14.79 8.58
C LYS A 277 -14.01 -14.86 9.76
N SER A 278 -13.55 -16.05 10.10
CA SER A 278 -12.64 -16.29 11.23
C SER A 278 -11.29 -15.60 11.09
N GLU A 279 -10.85 -15.28 9.87
CA GLU A 279 -9.63 -14.52 9.62
C GLU A 279 -9.88 -13.01 9.60
N PHE A 280 -10.99 -12.59 8.99
CA PHE A 280 -11.27 -11.17 8.77
C PHE A 280 -11.94 -10.47 9.95
N ILE A 281 -12.69 -11.18 10.81
CA ILE A 281 -13.28 -10.58 12.01
C ILE A 281 -12.18 -10.03 12.96
N PRO A 282 -11.18 -10.81 13.42
CA PRO A 282 -10.12 -10.26 14.26
C PRO A 282 -9.30 -9.21 13.52
N THR A 283 -9.08 -9.38 12.21
CA THR A 283 -8.38 -8.43 11.35
C THR A 283 -9.08 -7.07 11.35
N PHE A 284 -10.40 -7.03 11.15
CA PHE A 284 -11.21 -5.81 11.19
C PHE A 284 -11.09 -5.08 12.54
N PHE A 285 -11.26 -5.80 13.65
CA PHE A 285 -11.18 -5.16 14.97
C PHE A 285 -9.80 -4.61 15.27
N LEU A 286 -8.74 -5.38 14.98
CA LEU A 286 -7.37 -4.94 15.24
C LEU A 286 -6.95 -3.79 14.31
N LEU A 287 -7.33 -3.82 13.03
CA LEU A 287 -7.11 -2.70 12.11
C LEU A 287 -7.88 -1.47 12.59
N SER A 288 -9.16 -1.60 12.93
CA SER A 288 -9.99 -0.48 13.39
C SER A 288 -9.44 0.17 14.65
N ILE A 289 -9.04 -0.63 15.65
CA ILE A 289 -8.41 -0.15 16.88
C ILE A 289 -7.08 0.55 16.54
N GLY A 290 -6.27 -0.05 15.70
CA GLY A 290 -4.99 0.51 15.29
C GLY A 290 -5.13 1.85 14.56
N LEU A 291 -6.08 1.95 13.62
CA LEU A 291 -6.36 3.19 12.89
C LEU A 291 -6.96 4.28 13.80
N LEU A 292 -7.82 3.89 14.76
CA LEU A 292 -8.34 4.82 15.75
C LEU A 292 -7.23 5.38 16.64
N LEU A 293 -6.36 4.52 17.16
CA LEU A 293 -5.20 4.95 17.95
C LEU A 293 -4.25 5.79 17.11
N PHE A 294 -3.97 5.39 15.87
CA PHE A 294 -3.18 6.19 14.94
C PHE A 294 -3.78 7.59 14.74
N PHE A 295 -5.10 7.69 14.54
CA PHE A 295 -5.79 8.98 14.44
C PHE A 295 -5.60 9.83 15.71
N ILE A 296 -5.80 9.26 16.90
CA ILE A 296 -5.62 9.95 18.18
C ILE A 296 -4.15 10.42 18.33
N PHE A 297 -3.19 9.53 18.13
CA PHE A 297 -1.77 9.81 18.26
C PHE A 297 -1.29 10.89 17.27
N SER A 298 -1.77 10.82 16.02
CA SER A 298 -1.44 11.83 15.01
C SER A 298 -1.90 13.25 15.38
N ARG A 299 -2.84 13.39 16.33
CA ARG A 299 -3.37 14.68 16.84
C ARG A 299 -2.73 15.09 18.16
N THR A 300 -2.14 14.15 18.87
CA THR A 300 -1.42 14.42 20.14
C THR A 300 -0.04 14.96 19.79
N LYS A 301 0.27 16.21 20.16
CA LYS A 301 1.56 16.89 19.91
C LYS A 301 2.01 17.00 18.43
N HIS A 302 1.12 16.71 17.48
CA HIS A 302 1.44 16.72 16.04
C HIS A 302 2.67 15.85 15.67
N GLU A 303 2.94 14.81 16.42
CA GLU A 303 3.96 13.81 16.12
C GLU A 303 3.52 12.42 16.60
N LEU A 304 3.91 11.39 15.89
CA LEU A 304 3.81 10.01 16.33
C LEU A 304 5.09 9.66 17.11
N SER A 305 4.99 9.60 18.42
CA SER A 305 6.14 9.33 19.30
C SER A 305 6.58 7.86 19.21
N ARG A 306 7.81 7.60 19.69
CA ARG A 306 8.35 6.24 19.77
C ARG A 306 7.48 5.30 20.61
N LYS A 307 6.90 5.78 21.72
CA LYS A 307 6.02 4.96 22.58
C LYS A 307 4.70 4.60 21.89
N GLU A 308 4.10 5.56 21.19
CA GLU A 308 2.89 5.34 20.41
C GLU A 308 3.15 4.37 19.25
N GLY A 309 4.31 4.48 18.59
CA GLY A 309 4.77 3.50 17.60
C GLY A 309 4.89 2.08 18.20
N MET A 310 5.47 1.94 19.40
CA MET A 310 5.53 0.63 20.07
C MET A 310 4.13 0.06 20.38
N THR A 311 3.18 0.90 20.75
CA THR A 311 1.79 0.48 20.98
C THR A 311 1.15 -0.08 19.70
N LEU A 312 1.27 0.63 18.58
CA LEU A 312 0.75 0.18 17.28
C LEU A 312 1.44 -1.11 16.81
N LEU A 313 2.75 -1.21 16.97
CA LEU A 313 3.50 -2.43 16.66
C LEU A 313 3.06 -3.62 17.54
N GLY A 314 2.72 -3.37 18.81
CA GLY A 314 2.14 -4.37 19.71
C GLY A 314 0.81 -4.93 19.19
N ILE A 315 -0.06 -4.06 18.61
CA ILE A 315 -1.32 -4.51 17.99
C ILE A 315 -1.02 -5.41 16.77
N TYR A 316 0.00 -5.08 15.98
CA TYR A 316 0.42 -5.96 14.87
C TYR A 316 0.89 -7.34 15.38
N GLY A 317 1.63 -7.36 16.50
CA GLY A 317 2.02 -8.61 17.16
C GLY A 317 0.81 -9.45 17.61
N VAL A 318 -0.20 -8.81 18.20
CA VAL A 318 -1.47 -9.46 18.58
C VAL A 318 -2.19 -10.01 17.32
N PHE A 319 -2.21 -9.23 16.24
CA PHE A 319 -2.75 -9.69 14.95
C PHE A 319 -2.06 -10.97 14.46
N LEU A 320 -0.72 -11.00 14.41
CA LEU A 320 0.01 -12.19 13.98
C LEU A 320 -0.30 -13.41 14.85
N VAL A 321 -0.32 -13.24 16.16
CA VAL A 321 -0.67 -14.32 17.10
C VAL A 321 -2.11 -14.81 16.85
N SER A 322 -3.08 -13.90 16.69
CA SER A 322 -4.47 -14.27 16.44
C SER A 322 -4.64 -15.08 15.17
N GLN A 323 -3.92 -14.73 14.11
CA GLN A 323 -3.94 -15.45 12.83
C GLN A 323 -3.29 -16.84 12.93
N LEU A 324 -2.15 -16.94 13.63
CA LEU A 324 -1.49 -18.23 13.87
C LEU A 324 -2.39 -19.17 14.69
N VAL A 325 -3.04 -18.67 15.73
CA VAL A 325 -4.01 -19.45 16.53
C VAL A 325 -5.15 -19.97 15.67
N ASN A 326 -5.70 -19.13 14.77
CA ASN A 326 -6.77 -19.55 13.86
C ASN A 326 -6.33 -20.72 12.95
N VAL A 327 -5.10 -20.69 12.44
CA VAL A 327 -4.57 -21.79 11.60
C VAL A 327 -4.39 -23.06 12.40
N VAL A 328 -3.81 -22.99 13.61
CA VAL A 328 -3.59 -24.15 14.48
C VAL A 328 -4.92 -24.79 14.88
N LEU A 329 -5.92 -24.01 15.25
CA LEU A 329 -7.24 -24.53 15.62
C LEU A 329 -7.95 -25.25 14.46
N ARG A 330 -7.73 -24.82 13.22
CA ARG A 330 -8.30 -25.48 12.03
C ARG A 330 -7.56 -26.77 11.65
N GLY A 331 -6.26 -26.84 11.90
CA GLY A 331 -5.45 -28.05 11.60
C GLY A 331 -5.76 -29.23 12.52
N HIS A 332 -6.55 -29.03 13.59
CA HIS A 332 -6.90 -30.05 14.58
C HIS A 332 -8.38 -30.44 14.55
N GLY A 333 -9.20 -29.90 13.65
CA GLY A 333 -10.60 -30.24 13.41
C GLY A 333 -10.79 -30.85 12.02
#